data_da87edf618b80c08280bce5a03a7b27e
#
_entry.id   da87edf618b80c08280bce5a03a7b27e
#
_cell.length_a   1.000
_cell.length_b   1.000
_cell.length_c   1.000
_cell.angle_alpha   90.00
_cell.angle_beta   90.00
_cell.angle_gamma   90.00
#
_symmetry.space_group_name_H-M   'P 1'
#
loop_
_entity.id
_entity.type
_entity.pdbx_description
1 polymer ?
#
loop_
_entity_poly.entity_id
_entity_poly.type
_entity_poly.pdbx_seq_one_letter_code
_entity_poly.pdbx_strand_id
1 'polypeptide(L)'
;MAYLNARHPNMIFTHEDESNSSLPFLDVNVMRSNGNFVTSVYRKPTFSGVYTNFNSFLPDLYKKSLVSTLLFRLFTICSSWELVDKEVTNLKKILSRNAYPASAIDRLVKTFFTRMRNRKPVHTVPRQQFQIILPYLGSVSGKVQKKLKSLAKRYLPGSEIIVIFKSPLRLSSVFNFKDKLPQYLVSGIIYKYTCSRCNSTYIGKTKRHRHHRVSEHAGRSPLTGKLLKGQGSTTVRDHMLTCDTIVCDDNFEIIGRDSVDYYLKIKESIFITLEEPSLNIQGKSIPLALF
;
A
#
# COMPACT_ATOMS: atom_id res chain seq x y z
N MET A 1 33.26 -5.47 15.42
CA MET A 1 32.83 -5.32 14.01
C MET A 1 33.36 -6.40 13.11
N ALA A 2 34.68 -6.77 13.14
CA ALA A 2 35.24 -7.82 12.28
C ALA A 2 34.48 -9.16 12.35
N TYR A 3 34.12 -9.61 13.56
CA TYR A 3 33.33 -10.83 13.77
C TYR A 3 31.96 -10.80 13.07
N LEU A 4 31.23 -9.69 13.12
CA LEU A 4 29.93 -9.54 12.49
C LEU A 4 30.05 -9.54 10.96
N ASN A 5 31.06 -8.85 10.42
CA ASN A 5 31.29 -8.74 8.99
C ASN A 5 31.83 -10.06 8.37
N ALA A 6 32.37 -10.95 9.19
CA ALA A 6 32.79 -12.27 8.73
C ALA A 6 31.64 -13.30 8.62
N ARG A 7 30.43 -12.96 9.09
CA ARG A 7 29.31 -13.91 9.13
C ARG A 7 28.61 -14.12 7.78
N HIS A 8 28.61 -13.11 6.93
CA HIS A 8 27.93 -13.20 5.63
C HIS A 8 28.63 -12.30 4.59
N PRO A 9 28.97 -12.80 3.39
CA PRO A 9 29.73 -12.05 2.40
C PRO A 9 29.01 -10.81 1.86
N ASN A 10 27.68 -10.81 1.88
CA ASN A 10 26.85 -9.72 1.33
C ASN A 10 26.31 -8.77 2.39
N MET A 11 26.74 -8.90 3.66
CA MET A 11 26.32 -8.01 4.75
C MET A 11 27.54 -7.34 5.37
N ILE A 12 27.55 -6.02 5.33
CA ILE A 12 28.60 -5.20 5.95
C ILE A 12 27.95 -4.34 7.03
N PHE A 13 28.44 -4.51 8.27
CA PHE A 13 28.04 -3.71 9.41
C PHE A 13 29.02 -2.54 9.54
N THR A 14 28.48 -1.36 9.69
CA THR A 14 29.20 -0.14 10.04
C THR A 14 28.83 0.30 11.45
N HIS A 15 29.64 1.11 12.08
CA HIS A 15 29.33 1.74 13.35
C HIS A 15 29.61 3.25 13.24
N GLU A 16 28.92 3.99 14.06
CA GLU A 16 29.13 5.43 14.24
C GLU A 16 29.45 5.66 15.72
N ASP A 17 30.51 6.41 15.97
CA ASP A 17 30.92 6.77 17.31
C ASP A 17 30.42 8.19 17.65
N GLU A 18 30.35 8.48 18.96
CA GLU A 18 30.04 9.80 19.46
C GLU A 18 31.06 10.82 18.96
N SER A 19 30.58 11.93 18.39
CA SER A 19 31.40 13.06 17.96
C SER A 19 30.88 14.34 18.61
N ASN A 20 31.79 15.13 19.24
CA ASN A 20 31.43 16.36 19.94
C ASN A 20 30.31 16.19 20.99
N SER A 21 30.37 15.13 21.79
CA SER A 21 29.35 14.79 22.79
C SER A 21 27.94 14.60 22.18
N SER A 22 27.86 14.19 20.92
CA SER A 22 26.62 14.02 20.17
C SER A 22 26.68 12.76 19.32
N LEU A 23 25.59 11.99 19.32
CA LEU A 23 25.42 10.80 18.48
C LEU A 23 24.03 10.82 17.84
N PRO A 24 23.95 10.85 16.50
CA PRO A 24 22.68 10.72 15.82
C PRO A 24 22.20 9.26 15.83
N PHE A 25 20.95 9.04 16.23
CA PHE A 25 20.31 7.74 16.18
C PHE A 25 18.93 7.86 15.52
N LEU A 26 18.79 7.31 14.33
CA LEU A 26 17.59 7.43 13.47
C LEU A 26 17.26 8.91 13.17
N ASP A 27 16.25 9.46 13.84
CA ASP A 27 15.80 10.85 13.69
C ASP A 27 15.97 11.66 14.98
N VAL A 28 16.70 11.11 15.93
CA VAL A 28 17.03 11.73 17.22
C VAL A 28 18.53 12.02 17.29
N ASN A 29 18.89 13.24 17.67
CA ASN A 29 20.25 13.56 18.07
C ASN A 29 20.34 13.47 19.60
N VAL A 30 21.16 12.56 20.09
CA VAL A 30 21.41 12.38 21.52
C VAL A 30 22.68 13.14 21.88
N MET A 31 22.58 14.08 22.78
CA MET A 31 23.70 14.91 23.25
C MET A 31 23.95 14.66 24.74
N ARG A 32 25.20 14.58 25.14
CA ARG A 32 25.60 14.51 26.51
C ARG A 32 25.87 15.92 27.04
N SER A 33 25.17 16.32 28.09
CA SER A 33 25.32 17.63 28.73
C SER A 33 25.26 17.48 30.25
N ASN A 34 26.29 17.92 30.95
CA ASN A 34 26.36 17.93 32.42
C ASN A 34 25.96 16.61 33.10
N GLY A 35 26.40 15.46 32.56
CA GLY A 35 26.09 14.14 33.10
C GLY A 35 24.70 13.61 32.74
N ASN A 36 23.89 14.38 32.01
CA ASN A 36 22.57 13.99 31.54
C ASN A 36 22.54 13.86 29.99
N PHE A 37 21.53 13.16 29.48
CA PHE A 37 21.26 13.11 28.05
C PHE A 37 20.21 14.14 27.68
N VAL A 38 20.49 14.87 26.61
CA VAL A 38 19.58 15.85 25.99
C VAL A 38 19.30 15.39 24.57
N THR A 39 18.04 15.41 24.15
CA THR A 39 17.62 14.93 22.83
C THR A 39 17.01 16.05 21.98
N SER A 40 17.33 16.05 20.69
CA SER A 40 16.77 16.97 19.71
C SER A 40 16.50 16.25 18.39
N VAL A 41 15.77 16.90 17.48
CA VAL A 41 15.48 16.31 16.16
C VAL A 41 16.74 16.29 15.30
N TYR A 42 17.14 15.09 14.87
CA TYR A 42 18.21 14.93 13.89
C TYR A 42 17.66 14.99 12.46
N ARG A 43 18.40 15.65 11.59
CA ARG A 43 18.19 15.66 10.15
C ARG A 43 19.48 15.31 9.45
N LYS A 44 19.40 14.31 8.57
CA LYS A 44 20.56 13.93 7.76
C LYS A 44 21.03 15.12 6.91
N PRO A 45 22.32 15.24 6.57
CA PRO A 45 22.83 16.29 5.67
C PRO A 45 22.11 16.35 4.32
N THR A 46 21.58 15.20 3.87
CA THR A 46 20.81 15.08 2.62
C THR A 46 19.35 15.52 2.73
N PHE A 47 18.90 15.96 3.90
CA PHE A 47 17.53 16.38 4.12
C PHE A 47 17.20 17.63 3.33
N SER A 48 16.31 17.52 2.36
CA SER A 48 15.92 18.61 1.45
C SER A 48 14.89 19.58 2.04
N GLY A 49 14.16 19.19 3.08
CA GLY A 49 13.03 19.95 3.62
C GLY A 49 11.79 19.97 2.71
N VAL A 50 11.75 19.13 1.66
CA VAL A 50 10.61 19.03 0.76
C VAL A 50 9.51 18.19 1.39
N TYR A 51 8.35 18.80 1.57
CA TYR A 51 7.12 18.19 2.03
C TYR A 51 5.97 18.46 1.04
N THR A 52 4.78 17.98 1.36
CA THR A 52 3.58 18.30 0.57
C THR A 52 3.40 19.79 0.45
N ASN A 53 3.42 20.33 -0.77
CA ASN A 53 3.19 21.73 -1.04
C ASN A 53 1.75 22.13 -0.67
N PHE A 54 1.58 23.31 -0.05
CA PHE A 54 0.27 23.79 0.38
C PHE A 54 -0.70 23.96 -0.79
N ASN A 55 -0.22 24.34 -1.97
CA ASN A 55 -1.03 24.55 -3.18
C ASN A 55 -1.34 23.26 -3.94
N SER A 56 -0.82 22.08 -3.48
CA SER A 56 -1.12 20.82 -4.13
C SER A 56 -2.60 20.47 -4.07
N PHE A 57 -3.13 19.81 -5.11
CA PHE A 57 -4.52 19.36 -5.17
C PHE A 57 -4.77 18.15 -4.27
N LEU A 58 -4.76 18.42 -2.96
CA LEU A 58 -5.00 17.44 -1.90
C LEU A 58 -5.99 17.98 -0.88
N PRO A 59 -6.77 17.11 -0.22
CA PRO A 59 -7.63 17.50 0.88
C PRO A 59 -6.84 18.22 1.98
N ASP A 60 -7.40 19.31 2.51
CA ASP A 60 -6.78 20.10 3.60
C ASP A 60 -6.45 19.28 4.84
N LEU A 61 -7.18 18.17 5.05
CA LEU A 61 -6.92 17.27 6.15
C LEU A 61 -5.48 16.73 6.09
N TYR A 62 -5.00 16.33 4.89
CA TYR A 62 -3.63 15.81 4.74
C TYR A 62 -2.57 16.88 5.02
N LYS A 63 -2.81 18.11 4.56
CA LYS A 63 -1.91 19.26 4.82
C LYS A 63 -1.83 19.57 6.32
N LYS A 64 -2.97 19.57 7.00
CA LYS A 64 -3.04 19.78 8.46
C LYS A 64 -2.42 18.61 9.23
N SER A 65 -2.67 17.38 8.81
CA SER A 65 -2.10 16.19 9.42
C SER A 65 -0.59 16.15 9.32
N LEU A 66 -0.02 16.55 8.18
CA LEU A 66 1.43 16.67 8.02
C LEU A 66 2.03 17.59 9.09
N VAL A 67 1.50 18.81 9.23
CA VAL A 67 1.98 19.78 10.23
C VAL A 67 1.83 19.23 11.65
N SER A 68 0.68 18.62 11.96
CA SER A 68 0.42 18.02 13.28
C SER A 68 1.38 16.89 13.59
N THR A 69 1.72 16.04 12.61
CA THR A 69 2.67 14.94 12.78
C THR A 69 4.08 15.46 13.02
N LEU A 70 4.51 16.50 12.28
CA LEU A 70 5.82 17.10 12.47
C LEU A 70 5.94 17.80 13.84
N LEU A 71 4.88 18.49 14.29
CA LEU A 71 4.81 19.08 15.63
C LEU A 71 4.82 18.02 16.73
N PHE A 72 4.08 16.93 16.55
CA PHE A 72 4.08 15.82 17.51
C PHE A 72 5.46 15.18 17.62
N ARG A 73 6.11 14.96 16.47
CA ARG A 73 7.47 14.40 16.43
C ARG A 73 8.47 15.27 17.21
N LEU A 74 8.54 16.57 16.92
CA LEU A 74 9.47 17.45 17.61
C LEU A 74 9.15 17.55 19.12
N PHE A 75 7.88 17.58 19.51
CA PHE A 75 7.44 17.61 20.89
C PHE A 75 7.82 16.35 21.66
N THR A 76 7.81 15.20 21.01
CA THR A 76 8.17 13.90 21.62
C THR A 76 9.69 13.72 21.70
N ILE A 77 10.44 14.23 20.71
CA ILE A 77 11.89 14.03 20.62
C ILE A 77 12.65 15.04 21.47
N CYS A 78 12.26 16.32 21.47
CA CYS A 78 13.01 17.35 22.17
C CYS A 78 12.80 17.24 23.69
N SER A 79 13.90 17.13 24.43
CA SER A 79 13.91 16.96 25.88
C SER A 79 13.73 18.25 26.69
N SER A 80 13.81 19.43 26.04
CA SER A 80 13.60 20.72 26.68
C SER A 80 12.70 21.64 25.86
N TRP A 81 12.03 22.59 26.55
CA TRP A 81 11.17 23.58 25.87
C TRP A 81 11.97 24.52 24.97
N GLU A 82 13.22 24.82 25.31
CA GLU A 82 14.10 25.62 24.49
C GLU A 82 14.37 24.94 23.14
N LEU A 83 14.65 23.62 23.18
CA LEU A 83 14.82 22.83 21.95
C LEU A 83 13.53 22.70 21.16
N VAL A 84 12.38 22.58 21.82
CA VAL A 84 11.06 22.62 21.17
C VAL A 84 10.85 23.94 20.43
N ASP A 85 11.11 25.07 21.06
CA ASP A 85 10.91 26.41 20.45
C ASP A 85 11.86 26.61 19.25
N LYS A 86 13.12 26.27 19.41
CA LYS A 86 14.11 26.27 18.32
C LYS A 86 13.64 25.43 17.12
N GLU A 87 13.11 24.25 17.40
CA GLU A 87 12.67 23.32 16.37
C GLU A 87 11.34 23.75 15.73
N VAL A 88 10.42 24.35 16.47
CA VAL A 88 9.20 24.97 15.94
C VAL A 88 9.56 26.11 14.98
N THR A 89 10.54 26.94 15.34
CA THR A 89 11.03 28.03 14.48
C THR A 89 11.63 27.49 13.18
N ASN A 90 12.40 26.42 13.25
CA ASN A 90 12.96 25.75 12.08
C ASN A 90 11.84 25.13 11.21
N LEU A 91 10.88 24.45 11.83
CA LEU A 91 9.73 23.89 11.14
C LEU A 91 8.90 24.95 10.41
N LYS A 92 8.69 26.12 11.01
CA LYS A 92 8.02 27.27 10.34
C LYS A 92 8.74 27.67 9.06
N LYS A 93 10.09 27.76 9.07
CA LYS A 93 10.91 28.06 7.89
C LYS A 93 10.75 27.00 6.79
N ILE A 94 10.75 25.70 7.19
CA ILE A 94 10.56 24.59 6.25
C ILE A 94 9.18 24.64 5.61
N LEU A 95 8.12 24.84 6.42
CA LEU A 95 6.74 24.91 5.93
C LEU A 95 6.52 26.11 4.99
N SER A 96 7.12 27.27 5.29
CA SER A 96 7.06 28.44 4.41
C SER A 96 7.67 28.16 3.03
N ARG A 97 8.79 27.43 2.98
CA ARG A 97 9.39 26.97 1.70
C ARG A 97 8.48 26.01 0.92
N ASN A 98 7.56 25.32 1.60
CA ASN A 98 6.55 24.45 1.00
C ASN A 98 5.20 25.18 0.77
N ALA A 99 5.24 26.52 0.65
CA ALA A 99 4.14 27.42 0.35
C ALA A 99 3.01 27.48 1.40
N TYR A 100 3.28 27.05 2.66
CA TYR A 100 2.28 27.22 3.73
C TYR A 100 2.23 28.69 4.15
N PRO A 101 1.03 29.33 4.16
CA PRO A 101 0.87 30.69 4.64
C PRO A 101 1.23 30.81 6.13
N ALA A 102 1.94 31.87 6.52
CA ALA A 102 2.36 32.09 7.90
C ALA A 102 1.18 32.03 8.90
N SER A 103 0.06 32.64 8.56
CA SER A 103 -1.15 32.62 9.39
C SER A 103 -1.73 31.20 9.58
N ALA A 104 -1.60 30.34 8.57
CA ALA A 104 -2.03 28.95 8.67
C ALA A 104 -1.08 28.14 9.58
N ILE A 105 0.24 28.36 9.44
CA ILE A 105 1.26 27.74 10.27
C ILE A 105 1.01 28.10 11.74
N ASP A 106 0.92 29.39 12.06
CA ASP A 106 0.76 29.87 13.44
C ASP A 106 -0.53 29.34 14.08
N ARG A 107 -1.63 29.31 13.33
CA ARG A 107 -2.89 28.74 13.80
C ARG A 107 -2.76 27.24 14.09
N LEU A 108 -2.06 26.47 13.25
CA LEU A 108 -1.87 25.04 13.44
C LEU A 108 -0.97 24.77 14.64
N VAL A 109 0.12 25.52 14.81
CA VAL A 109 1.01 25.48 15.97
C VAL A 109 0.23 25.78 17.25
N LYS A 110 -0.50 26.87 17.30
CA LYS A 110 -1.34 27.24 18.45
C LYS A 110 -2.36 26.14 18.78
N THR A 111 -3.05 25.63 17.77
CA THR A 111 -4.04 24.57 17.96
C THR A 111 -3.41 23.30 18.50
N PHE A 112 -2.22 22.93 18.03
CA PHE A 112 -1.49 21.75 18.50
C PHE A 112 -1.16 21.89 19.98
N PHE A 113 -0.50 22.96 20.39
CA PHE A 113 -0.10 23.14 21.79
C PHE A 113 -1.30 23.29 22.74
N THR A 114 -2.38 23.95 22.29
CA THR A 114 -3.61 24.02 23.08
C THR A 114 -4.22 22.62 23.31
N ARG A 115 -4.21 21.76 22.29
CA ARG A 115 -4.70 20.38 22.41
C ARG A 115 -3.81 19.55 23.34
N MET A 116 -2.48 19.70 23.24
CA MET A 116 -1.55 18.98 24.10
C MET A 116 -1.74 19.35 25.57
N ARG A 117 -1.91 20.65 25.88
CA ARG A 117 -2.15 21.13 27.24
C ARG A 117 -3.49 20.64 27.80
N ASN A 118 -4.53 20.59 26.97
CA ASN A 118 -5.90 20.25 27.36
C ASN A 118 -6.25 18.78 27.12
N ARG A 119 -5.25 17.90 26.98
CA ARG A 119 -5.45 16.47 26.67
C ARG A 119 -6.13 15.79 27.85
N LYS A 120 -7.46 15.63 27.78
CA LYS A 120 -8.22 14.78 28.70
C LYS A 120 -8.27 13.36 28.13
N PRO A 121 -8.24 12.33 28.97
CA PRO A 121 -8.53 10.97 28.52
C PRO A 121 -9.93 10.95 27.92
N VAL A 122 -10.01 10.64 26.63
CA VAL A 122 -11.29 10.57 25.93
C VAL A 122 -11.83 9.16 26.15
N HIS A 123 -12.78 9.01 27.05
CA HIS A 123 -13.62 7.80 27.13
C HIS A 123 -14.60 7.86 25.93
N THR A 124 -14.19 7.32 24.81
CA THR A 124 -15.08 7.16 23.65
C THR A 124 -15.92 5.90 23.86
N VAL A 125 -17.21 6.08 24.00
CA VAL A 125 -18.15 4.98 23.80
C VAL A 125 -18.00 4.54 22.34
N PRO A 126 -17.76 3.25 22.07
CA PRO A 126 -17.61 2.77 20.70
C PRO A 126 -18.93 2.99 19.94
N ARG A 127 -18.90 3.91 18.98
CA ARG A 127 -20.02 4.11 18.04
C ARG A 127 -19.78 3.28 16.81
N GLN A 128 -20.84 2.77 16.21
CA GLN A 128 -20.74 2.11 14.92
C GLN A 128 -20.24 3.12 13.88
N GLN A 129 -19.09 2.82 13.26
CA GLN A 129 -18.45 3.71 12.28
C GLN A 129 -18.65 3.16 10.88
N PHE A 130 -19.15 4.01 9.98
CA PHE A 130 -19.26 3.73 8.56
C PHE A 130 -18.25 4.58 7.79
N GLN A 131 -17.46 3.96 6.92
CA GLN A 131 -16.49 4.65 6.09
C GLN A 131 -17.02 4.80 4.67
N ILE A 132 -17.03 6.03 4.15
CA ILE A 132 -17.38 6.34 2.76
C ILE A 132 -16.14 6.92 2.09
N ILE A 133 -15.69 6.28 1.01
CA ILE A 133 -14.53 6.71 0.22
C ILE A 133 -15.04 7.40 -1.03
N LEU A 134 -14.65 8.66 -1.22
CA LEU A 134 -15.05 9.47 -2.36
C LEU A 134 -13.82 10.08 -3.06
N PRO A 135 -13.90 10.40 -4.35
CA PRO A 135 -12.86 11.17 -5.03
C PRO A 135 -12.82 12.60 -4.48
N TYR A 136 -11.61 13.16 -4.41
CA TYR A 136 -11.45 14.57 -4.02
C TYR A 136 -11.71 15.49 -5.22
N LEU A 137 -12.67 16.40 -5.05
CA LEU A 137 -13.12 17.36 -6.06
C LEU A 137 -12.92 18.82 -5.61
N GLY A 138 -11.80 19.08 -4.92
CA GLY A 138 -11.48 20.42 -4.42
C GLY A 138 -12.48 20.91 -3.34
N SER A 139 -12.86 22.17 -3.41
CA SER A 139 -13.73 22.82 -2.41
C SER A 139 -15.13 22.17 -2.28
N VAL A 140 -15.63 21.57 -3.36
CA VAL A 140 -16.92 20.86 -3.39
C VAL A 140 -16.93 19.69 -2.41
N SER A 141 -15.81 18.99 -2.25
CA SER A 141 -15.67 17.85 -1.33
C SER A 141 -16.03 18.22 0.11
N GLY A 142 -15.67 19.42 0.55
CA GLY A 142 -16.04 19.91 1.89
C GLY A 142 -17.54 20.12 2.06
N LYS A 143 -18.23 20.59 1.03
CA LYS A 143 -19.71 20.75 1.04
C LYS A 143 -20.39 19.38 1.08
N VAL A 144 -19.93 18.44 0.26
CA VAL A 144 -20.43 17.05 0.24
C VAL A 144 -20.25 16.38 1.60
N GLN A 145 -19.07 16.51 2.21
CA GLN A 145 -18.81 15.95 3.54
C GLN A 145 -19.77 16.50 4.60
N LYS A 146 -19.98 17.81 4.63
CA LYS A 146 -20.92 18.44 5.57
C LYS A 146 -22.33 17.91 5.38
N LYS A 147 -22.81 17.81 4.14
CA LYS A 147 -24.15 17.32 3.81
C LYS A 147 -24.31 15.84 4.20
N LEU A 148 -23.33 14.98 3.88
CA LEU A 148 -23.35 13.56 4.28
C LEU A 148 -23.38 13.40 5.79
N LYS A 149 -22.56 14.14 6.54
CA LYS A 149 -22.57 14.10 8.01
C LYS A 149 -23.89 14.57 8.60
N SER A 150 -24.52 15.60 8.02
CA SER A 150 -25.83 16.08 8.49
C SER A 150 -26.95 15.07 8.22
N LEU A 151 -26.94 14.42 7.06
CA LEU A 151 -27.88 13.35 6.73
C LEU A 151 -27.69 12.15 7.66
N ALA A 152 -26.44 11.74 7.88
CA ALA A 152 -26.14 10.66 8.81
C ALA A 152 -26.68 10.94 10.22
N LYS A 153 -26.45 12.14 10.73
CA LYS A 153 -26.99 12.54 12.03
C LYS A 153 -28.52 12.45 12.10
N ARG A 154 -29.20 12.70 10.98
CA ARG A 154 -30.68 12.67 10.88
C ARG A 154 -31.23 11.25 10.78
N TYR A 155 -30.62 10.41 9.95
CA TYR A 155 -31.16 9.08 9.59
C TYR A 155 -30.50 7.90 10.31
N LEU A 156 -29.31 8.11 10.87
CA LEU A 156 -28.52 7.09 11.59
C LEU A 156 -28.07 7.62 12.95
N PRO A 157 -29.02 7.97 13.86
CA PRO A 157 -28.67 8.48 15.18
C PRO A 157 -27.89 7.38 15.94
N GLY A 158 -26.71 7.76 16.49
CA GLY A 158 -25.82 6.80 17.19
C GLY A 158 -24.68 6.26 16.35
N SER A 159 -24.70 6.43 15.03
CA SER A 159 -23.60 6.05 14.14
C SER A 159 -22.73 7.25 13.74
N GLU A 160 -21.47 6.99 13.44
CA GLU A 160 -20.53 7.99 12.94
C GLU A 160 -20.16 7.68 11.49
N ILE A 161 -20.33 8.67 10.58
CA ILE A 161 -19.84 8.56 9.19
C ILE A 161 -18.50 9.24 9.06
N ILE A 162 -17.50 8.45 8.65
CA ILE A 162 -16.17 8.90 8.28
C ILE A 162 -16.09 9.00 6.76
N VAL A 163 -16.01 10.23 6.24
CA VAL A 163 -15.85 10.47 4.81
C VAL A 163 -14.37 10.66 4.50
N ILE A 164 -13.82 9.78 3.69
CA ILE A 164 -12.41 9.77 3.26
C ILE A 164 -12.36 10.21 1.80
N PHE A 165 -11.64 11.30 1.52
CA PHE A 165 -11.41 11.74 0.16
C PHE A 165 -10.06 11.23 -0.34
N LYS A 166 -10.04 10.57 -1.49
CA LYS A 166 -8.81 10.13 -2.18
C LYS A 166 -8.55 11.00 -3.39
N SER A 167 -7.30 11.40 -3.59
CA SER A 167 -6.91 12.07 -4.84
C SER A 167 -7.12 11.10 -6.01
N PRO A 168 -7.79 11.52 -7.10
CA PRO A 168 -8.00 10.69 -8.28
C PRO A 168 -6.70 10.43 -9.04
N LEU A 169 -5.75 11.37 -8.97
CA LEU A 169 -4.47 11.27 -9.64
C LEU A 169 -3.40 10.75 -8.67
N ARG A 170 -2.69 9.72 -9.10
CA ARG A 170 -1.51 9.18 -8.41
C ARG A 170 -0.31 9.25 -9.32
N LEU A 171 0.87 9.51 -8.79
CA LEU A 171 2.10 9.48 -9.58
C LEU A 171 2.29 8.13 -10.28
N SER A 172 1.89 7.03 -9.65
CA SER A 172 1.93 5.69 -10.23
C SER A 172 1.01 5.48 -11.44
N SER A 173 0.04 6.38 -11.69
CA SER A 173 -0.78 6.36 -12.91
C SER A 173 -0.12 7.08 -14.09
N VAL A 174 0.88 7.92 -13.80
CA VAL A 174 1.60 8.72 -14.80
C VAL A 174 2.98 8.14 -15.11
N PHE A 175 3.63 7.58 -14.08
CA PHE A 175 4.97 7.02 -14.20
C PHE A 175 4.99 5.54 -13.82
N ASN A 176 5.66 4.73 -14.65
CA ASN A 176 6.01 3.37 -14.28
C ASN A 176 7.29 3.41 -13.43
N PHE A 177 7.15 3.26 -12.11
CA PHE A 177 8.28 3.28 -11.17
C PHE A 177 9.06 1.96 -11.09
N LYS A 178 8.55 0.91 -11.72
CA LYS A 178 9.16 -0.42 -11.70
C LYS A 178 9.15 -1.00 -13.10
N ASP A 179 10.14 -1.81 -13.38
CA ASP A 179 10.19 -2.63 -14.57
C ASP A 179 8.96 -3.52 -14.67
N LYS A 180 8.54 -3.81 -15.88
CA LYS A 180 7.44 -4.76 -16.11
C LYS A 180 7.87 -6.13 -15.62
N LEU A 181 7.07 -6.73 -14.74
CA LEU A 181 7.30 -8.11 -14.35
C LEU A 181 7.26 -9.02 -15.57
N PRO A 182 8.24 -9.92 -15.73
CA PRO A 182 8.18 -10.97 -16.74
C PRO A 182 6.87 -11.73 -16.64
N GLN A 183 6.30 -12.13 -17.76
CA GLN A 183 4.96 -12.76 -17.78
C GLN A 183 4.86 -14.00 -16.90
N TYR A 184 5.93 -14.78 -16.77
CA TYR A 184 5.96 -15.99 -15.95
C TYR A 184 5.87 -15.70 -14.44
N LEU A 185 6.25 -14.49 -13.97
CA LEU A 185 6.16 -14.06 -12.57
C LEU A 185 4.85 -13.33 -12.24
N VAL A 186 3.99 -13.09 -13.22
CA VAL A 186 2.73 -12.41 -12.95
C VAL A 186 1.81 -13.31 -12.12
N SER A 187 1.15 -12.72 -11.12
CA SER A 187 0.19 -13.38 -10.23
C SER A 187 -1.17 -12.67 -10.29
N GLY A 188 -2.21 -13.28 -9.71
CA GLY A 188 -3.56 -12.69 -9.71
C GLY A 188 -4.12 -12.59 -11.13
N ILE A 189 -4.05 -13.68 -11.91
CA ILE A 189 -4.43 -13.70 -13.32
C ILE A 189 -5.55 -14.69 -13.62
N ILE A 190 -6.26 -14.39 -14.68
CA ILE A 190 -7.11 -15.31 -15.42
C ILE A 190 -6.40 -15.61 -16.73
N TYR A 191 -6.29 -16.88 -17.05
CA TYR A 191 -5.57 -17.34 -18.23
C TYR A 191 -6.47 -18.25 -19.07
N LYS A 192 -6.23 -18.20 -20.37
CA LYS A 192 -6.80 -19.09 -21.36
C LYS A 192 -5.70 -20.00 -21.88
N TYR A 193 -5.89 -21.31 -21.76
CA TYR A 193 -5.08 -22.32 -22.40
C TYR A 193 -5.71 -22.67 -23.75
N THR A 194 -4.88 -22.83 -24.77
CA THR A 194 -5.31 -23.30 -26.10
C THR A 194 -4.38 -24.43 -26.52
N CYS A 195 -4.95 -25.59 -26.81
CA CYS A 195 -4.20 -26.74 -27.31
C CYS A 195 -3.68 -26.47 -28.72
N SER A 196 -2.37 -26.67 -28.93
CA SER A 196 -1.72 -26.45 -30.23
C SER A 196 -2.15 -27.45 -31.31
N ARG A 197 -2.72 -28.61 -30.93
CA ARG A 197 -3.10 -29.68 -31.87
C ARG A 197 -4.57 -29.61 -32.29
N CYS A 198 -5.48 -29.43 -31.34
CA CYS A 198 -6.93 -29.51 -31.59
C CYS A 198 -7.68 -28.23 -31.31
N ASN A 199 -6.99 -27.16 -30.88
CA ASN A 199 -7.57 -25.86 -30.51
C ASN A 199 -8.57 -25.89 -29.35
N SER A 200 -8.66 -27.00 -28.60
CA SER A 200 -9.48 -27.06 -27.40
C SER A 200 -8.99 -26.04 -26.37
N THR A 201 -9.93 -25.37 -25.73
CA THR A 201 -9.62 -24.26 -24.81
C THR A 201 -10.02 -24.58 -23.38
N TYR A 202 -9.27 -24.00 -22.44
CA TYR A 202 -9.56 -24.03 -21.02
C TYR A 202 -9.32 -22.64 -20.41
N ILE A 203 -10.22 -22.18 -19.55
CA ILE A 203 -10.10 -20.94 -18.80
C ILE A 203 -9.93 -21.28 -17.32
N GLY A 204 -8.95 -20.65 -16.67
CA GLY A 204 -8.71 -20.82 -15.25
C GLY A 204 -8.08 -19.60 -14.61
N LYS A 205 -8.06 -19.56 -13.28
CA LYS A 205 -7.45 -18.49 -12.51
C LYS A 205 -6.30 -18.99 -11.65
N THR A 206 -5.39 -18.09 -11.30
CA THR A 206 -4.37 -18.35 -10.28
C THR A 206 -4.04 -17.08 -9.50
N LYS A 207 -3.87 -17.20 -8.17
CA LYS A 207 -3.30 -16.15 -7.31
C LYS A 207 -1.77 -16.25 -7.23
N ARG A 208 -1.22 -17.42 -7.52
CA ARG A 208 0.22 -17.71 -7.52
C ARG A 208 0.84 -17.21 -8.82
N HIS A 209 2.17 -17.22 -8.90
CA HIS A 209 2.86 -16.90 -10.15
C HIS A 209 2.43 -17.84 -11.29
N ARG A 210 2.32 -17.27 -12.50
CA ARG A 210 1.88 -18.00 -13.70
C ARG A 210 2.67 -19.28 -13.92
N HIS A 211 4.00 -19.24 -13.81
CA HIS A 211 4.85 -20.42 -14.04
C HIS A 211 4.53 -21.59 -13.11
N HIS A 212 4.11 -21.35 -11.86
CA HIS A 212 3.65 -22.39 -10.95
C HIS A 212 2.44 -23.13 -11.53
N ARG A 213 1.48 -22.37 -12.06
CA ARG A 213 0.25 -22.94 -12.61
C ARG A 213 0.50 -23.69 -13.91
N VAL A 214 1.34 -23.15 -14.78
CA VAL A 214 1.74 -23.81 -16.04
C VAL A 214 2.49 -25.11 -15.73
N SER A 215 3.41 -25.12 -14.77
CA SER A 215 4.12 -26.34 -14.33
C SER A 215 3.16 -27.40 -13.82
N GLU A 216 2.15 -27.03 -13.02
CA GLU A 216 1.13 -27.97 -12.53
C GLU A 216 0.32 -28.59 -13.69
N HIS A 217 -0.08 -27.77 -14.67
CA HIS A 217 -0.75 -28.27 -15.86
C HIS A 217 0.14 -29.20 -16.70
N ALA A 218 1.43 -28.93 -16.75
CA ALA A 218 2.42 -29.81 -17.39
C ALA A 218 2.77 -31.05 -16.54
N GLY A 219 2.16 -31.22 -15.36
CA GLY A 219 2.45 -32.33 -14.44
C GLY A 219 3.80 -32.26 -13.79
N ARG A 220 4.40 -31.10 -13.64
CA ARG A 220 5.72 -30.88 -13.05
C ARG A 220 5.62 -30.10 -11.74
N SER A 221 6.55 -30.38 -10.83
CA SER A 221 6.72 -29.57 -9.62
C SER A 221 7.23 -28.18 -9.99
N PRO A 222 6.58 -27.09 -9.56
CA PRO A 222 7.03 -25.74 -9.85
C PRO A 222 8.36 -25.36 -9.17
N LEU A 223 8.76 -26.10 -8.13
CA LEU A 223 10.01 -25.86 -7.38
C LEU A 223 11.19 -26.65 -7.92
N THR A 224 10.96 -27.91 -8.30
CA THR A 224 12.04 -28.84 -8.67
C THR A 224 12.06 -29.19 -10.15
N GLY A 225 11.02 -28.84 -10.92
CA GLY A 225 10.82 -29.21 -12.32
C GLY A 225 10.57 -30.70 -12.55
N LYS A 226 10.66 -31.56 -11.51
CA LYS A 226 10.46 -33.00 -11.60
C LYS A 226 9.00 -33.35 -11.87
N LEU A 227 8.77 -34.43 -12.60
CA LEU A 227 7.42 -34.97 -12.84
C LEU A 227 6.74 -35.34 -11.51
N LEU A 228 5.52 -34.90 -11.33
CA LEU A 228 4.69 -35.23 -10.18
C LEU A 228 4.14 -36.66 -10.37
N LYS A 229 4.55 -37.58 -9.50
CA LYS A 229 4.00 -38.94 -9.47
C LYS A 229 2.68 -38.95 -8.69
N GLY A 230 1.58 -39.24 -9.37
CA GLY A 230 0.36 -39.74 -8.73
C GLY A 230 -0.58 -38.76 -8.04
N GLN A 231 -0.42 -37.42 -8.08
CA GLN A 231 -1.39 -36.51 -7.45
C GLN A 231 -1.80 -35.36 -8.35
N GLY A 232 -3.12 -35.08 -8.39
CA GLY A 232 -3.70 -33.85 -8.90
C GLY A 232 -3.70 -33.73 -10.42
N SER A 233 -4.42 -34.62 -11.10
CA SER A 233 -4.70 -34.41 -12.51
C SER A 233 -5.50 -33.12 -12.69
N THR A 234 -5.09 -32.28 -13.64
CA THR A 234 -5.85 -31.10 -14.07
C THR A 234 -6.45 -31.41 -15.42
N THR A 235 -7.62 -30.83 -15.72
CA THR A 235 -8.28 -31.03 -17.02
C THR A 235 -7.36 -30.80 -18.22
N VAL A 236 -6.46 -29.79 -18.12
CA VAL A 236 -5.46 -29.52 -19.16
C VAL A 236 -4.44 -30.67 -19.26
N ARG A 237 -3.99 -31.24 -18.14
CA ARG A 237 -3.06 -32.37 -18.14
C ARG A 237 -3.71 -33.63 -18.70
N ASP A 238 -4.96 -33.90 -18.32
CA ASP A 238 -5.69 -35.05 -18.84
C ASP A 238 -5.89 -34.93 -20.35
N HIS A 239 -6.22 -33.74 -20.83
CA HIS A 239 -6.31 -33.45 -22.25
C HIS A 239 -4.95 -33.61 -22.96
N MET A 240 -3.85 -33.15 -22.34
CA MET A 240 -2.51 -33.32 -22.90
C MET A 240 -2.17 -34.82 -23.15
N LEU A 241 -2.54 -35.69 -22.21
CA LEU A 241 -2.28 -37.14 -22.31
C LEU A 241 -3.16 -37.76 -23.40
N THR A 242 -4.41 -37.35 -23.55
CA THR A 242 -5.33 -37.89 -24.58
C THR A 242 -5.07 -37.31 -25.97
N CYS A 243 -4.62 -36.07 -26.07
CA CYS A 243 -4.35 -35.40 -27.34
C CYS A 243 -2.89 -35.53 -27.83
N ASP A 244 -2.04 -36.19 -27.03
CA ASP A 244 -0.61 -36.37 -27.30
C ASP A 244 0.09 -35.07 -27.66
N THR A 245 -0.02 -34.09 -26.75
CA THR A 245 0.53 -32.71 -26.90
C THR A 245 1.41 -32.38 -25.70
N ILE A 246 2.28 -31.37 -25.85
CA ILE A 246 3.12 -30.85 -24.77
C ILE A 246 2.54 -29.50 -24.33
N VAL A 247 2.40 -29.31 -23.03
CA VAL A 247 2.01 -28.04 -22.43
C VAL A 247 3.25 -27.15 -22.28
N CYS A 248 3.23 -26.01 -22.96
CA CYS A 248 4.28 -24.99 -22.87
C CYS A 248 3.69 -23.63 -22.52
N ASP A 249 4.53 -22.66 -22.18
CA ASP A 249 4.11 -21.31 -21.80
C ASP A 249 3.31 -20.60 -22.90
N ASP A 250 3.65 -20.85 -24.17
CA ASP A 250 2.99 -20.21 -25.33
C ASP A 250 1.54 -20.64 -25.51
N ASN A 251 1.13 -21.76 -24.90
CA ASN A 251 -0.25 -22.21 -24.91
C ASN A 251 -1.17 -21.40 -23.97
N PHE A 252 -0.61 -20.50 -23.15
CA PHE A 252 -1.35 -19.74 -22.14
C PHE A 252 -1.33 -18.26 -22.44
N GLU A 253 -2.51 -17.69 -22.60
CA GLU A 253 -2.74 -16.25 -22.72
C GLU A 253 -3.32 -15.69 -21.42
N ILE A 254 -2.88 -14.48 -21.00
CA ILE A 254 -3.48 -13.79 -19.87
C ILE A 254 -4.63 -12.95 -20.37
N ILE A 255 -5.87 -13.33 -20.04
CA ILE A 255 -7.11 -12.64 -20.46
C ILE A 255 -7.67 -11.69 -19.39
N GLY A 256 -7.20 -11.78 -18.15
CA GLY A 256 -7.66 -10.88 -17.08
C GLY A 256 -6.72 -10.85 -15.88
N ARG A 257 -6.86 -9.81 -15.05
CA ARG A 257 -6.09 -9.64 -13.82
C ARG A 257 -6.94 -9.05 -12.72
N ASP A 258 -6.67 -9.44 -11.47
CA ASP A 258 -7.17 -8.78 -10.28
C ASP A 258 -6.30 -9.10 -9.07
N SER A 259 -6.25 -8.20 -8.12
CA SER A 259 -5.53 -8.41 -6.85
C SER A 259 -6.36 -9.16 -5.81
N VAL A 260 -7.69 -9.17 -5.97
CA VAL A 260 -8.65 -9.77 -5.04
C VAL A 260 -9.20 -11.07 -5.60
N ASP A 261 -9.05 -12.16 -4.85
CA ASP A 261 -9.48 -13.51 -5.28
C ASP A 261 -10.97 -13.59 -5.61
N TYR A 262 -11.80 -12.88 -4.86
CA TYR A 262 -13.23 -12.82 -5.11
C TYR A 262 -13.56 -12.27 -6.51
N TYR A 263 -12.91 -11.18 -6.90
CA TYR A 263 -13.09 -10.61 -8.23
C TYR A 263 -12.48 -11.49 -9.32
N LEU A 264 -11.37 -12.20 -9.04
CA LEU A 264 -10.85 -13.20 -9.97
C LEU A 264 -11.84 -14.31 -10.24
N LYS A 265 -12.54 -14.82 -9.21
CA LYS A 265 -13.59 -15.85 -9.38
C LYS A 265 -14.73 -15.36 -10.23
N ILE A 266 -15.21 -14.12 -9.99
CA ILE A 266 -16.29 -13.51 -10.79
C ILE A 266 -15.87 -13.38 -12.25
N LYS A 267 -14.69 -12.82 -12.50
CA LYS A 267 -14.15 -12.65 -13.86
C LYS A 267 -13.93 -13.99 -14.58
N GLU A 268 -13.38 -15.00 -13.89
CA GLU A 268 -13.23 -16.37 -14.41
C GLU A 268 -14.58 -16.92 -14.87
N SER A 269 -15.62 -16.82 -14.03
CA SER A 269 -16.96 -17.29 -14.37
C SER A 269 -17.56 -16.53 -15.57
N ILE A 270 -17.35 -15.20 -15.65
CA ILE A 270 -17.78 -14.39 -16.79
C ILE A 270 -17.10 -14.86 -18.08
N PHE A 271 -15.77 -15.04 -18.07
CA PHE A 271 -15.02 -15.50 -19.23
C PHE A 271 -15.43 -16.92 -19.66
N ILE A 272 -15.65 -17.83 -18.70
CA ILE A 272 -16.15 -19.19 -18.99
C ILE A 272 -17.53 -19.12 -19.66
N THR A 273 -18.42 -18.26 -19.19
CA THR A 273 -19.77 -18.11 -19.77
C THR A 273 -19.74 -17.47 -21.14
N LEU A 274 -18.83 -16.52 -21.39
CA LEU A 274 -18.75 -15.81 -22.68
C LEU A 274 -18.04 -16.62 -23.77
N GLU A 275 -17.01 -17.37 -23.41
CA GLU A 275 -16.15 -18.06 -24.38
C GLU A 275 -16.43 -19.56 -24.50
N GLU A 276 -17.27 -20.13 -23.62
CA GLU A 276 -17.70 -21.54 -23.60
C GLU A 276 -16.54 -22.53 -23.89
N PRO A 277 -15.43 -22.47 -23.08
CA PRO A 277 -14.24 -23.26 -23.35
C PRO A 277 -14.52 -24.77 -23.23
N SER A 278 -14.09 -25.56 -24.23
CA SER A 278 -14.42 -26.96 -24.41
C SER A 278 -13.90 -27.89 -23.27
N LEU A 279 -12.87 -27.46 -22.53
CA LEU A 279 -12.26 -28.27 -21.47
C LEU A 279 -12.75 -27.89 -20.05
N ASN A 280 -13.58 -26.85 -19.90
CA ASN A 280 -14.19 -26.51 -18.62
C ASN A 280 -15.43 -27.38 -18.40
N ILE A 281 -15.35 -28.27 -17.40
CA ILE A 281 -16.52 -29.09 -17.01
C ILE A 281 -17.43 -28.24 -16.14
N GLN A 282 -18.65 -27.97 -16.58
CA GLN A 282 -19.62 -27.05 -15.95
C GLN A 282 -19.94 -27.37 -14.47
N GLY A 283 -19.70 -28.56 -13.98
CA GLY A 283 -19.94 -28.93 -12.58
C GLY A 283 -18.94 -28.36 -11.54
N LYS A 284 -17.88 -27.68 -11.98
CA LYS A 284 -16.84 -27.12 -11.07
C LYS A 284 -16.75 -25.60 -11.09
N SER A 285 -17.50 -24.90 -11.92
CA SER A 285 -17.63 -23.44 -11.87
C SER A 285 -18.85 -23.03 -11.05
N ILE A 286 -18.74 -21.99 -10.24
CA ILE A 286 -19.91 -21.40 -9.57
C ILE A 286 -20.71 -20.70 -10.67
N PRO A 287 -21.95 -21.16 -10.98
CA PRO A 287 -22.76 -20.46 -11.97
C PRO A 287 -23.05 -19.06 -11.46
N LEU A 288 -22.63 -18.05 -12.19
CA LEU A 288 -23.10 -16.68 -11.99
C LEU A 288 -24.51 -16.61 -12.56
N ALA A 289 -25.51 -16.71 -11.68
CA ALA A 289 -26.83 -16.22 -12.01
C ALA A 289 -26.74 -14.70 -12.09
N LEU A 290 -26.48 -14.17 -13.26
CA LEU A 290 -26.71 -12.77 -13.57
C LEU A 290 -28.21 -12.61 -13.70
N PHE A 291 -28.81 -11.78 -12.86
CA PHE A 291 -30.22 -11.43 -12.76
C PHE A 291 -30.93 -11.27 -14.10
#